data_338d752d0b08f10c36fd5ea2a76c17d4
#
_entry.id   338d752d0b08f10c36fd5ea2a76c17d4
#
_cell.length_a   1.000
_cell.length_b   1.000
_cell.length_c   1.000
_cell.angle_alpha   90.00
_cell.angle_beta   90.00
_cell.angle_gamma   90.00
#
_symmetry.space_group_name_H-M   'P 1'
#
loop_
_entity.id
_entity.type
_entity.pdbx_description
1 polymer ?
#
loop_
_entity_poly.entity_id
_entity_poly.type
_entity_poly.pdbx_seq_one_letter_code
_entity_poly.pdbx_strand_id
1 'polypeptide(L)'
;MFYRASLQAAAALASLSLLAGCGLLPGGDSDVEQKLSVGTTSSPSTLDPAAAWDGSWELMRNVFQTLVSFPTGSTSPEPDAADNCRFTDNTSTAYRCELRAGLKFSNGDKLDAEAVKYSIDRIRTIAVKGGPVGMLGSLDRVETKGDDVVIFHLSKPDATFPFVLATPAMSLVAPSAYSKNKIRDDGKVTGSGPYLLDAYEQGDRSELVRNPDYKGFADRKNDAVTIRYFKESGSMVSALRKNEIDATYRGLGAEEVVNLEDNKEANSDLQIVETVGADIRFLVFNPEDPAAGNPAVRRAIAQLVDRDALVAKVYRGTAEPLYSMVPKGIAAHTTSFFDTFGDPDRKKAERILTKAGITEPVAMTFWFTTDRYGSSTAPEFAELKRQLEASGLFRITLKSKPWKTFQEGFTKGQYPVFGRGWFPDFPDPDNFIAPFVGKDSVTGMPYVKNEITNELLPQSRKESDRGAVSKQFERAQEILVDDVRLLPLWQGKLYVAAGEDIGGGERALDPQTVMQMWELYRKASW
;
A
#
# COMPACT_ATOMS: atom_id res chain seq x y z
N MET A 1 82.38 9.40 -52.29
CA MET A 1 82.02 10.21 -53.49
C MET A 1 80.71 10.88 -53.19
N PHE A 2 80.80 12.19 -52.89
CA PHE A 2 80.11 13.32 -53.42
C PHE A 2 78.56 13.28 -53.29
N TYR A 3 77.79 14.25 -52.86
CA TYR A 3 77.85 15.64 -52.38
C TYR A 3 76.53 15.88 -51.66
N ARG A 4 76.43 16.42 -50.45
CA ARG A 4 76.29 17.83 -50.07
C ARG A 4 75.19 18.65 -50.76
N ALA A 5 74.42 19.17 -49.84
CA ALA A 5 73.87 20.53 -49.71
C ALA A 5 72.45 20.66 -50.20
N SER A 6 71.57 21.48 -49.66
CA SER A 6 71.58 22.61 -48.72
C SER A 6 70.11 22.91 -48.38
N LEU A 7 69.70 23.16 -47.16
CA LEU A 7 69.59 24.44 -46.45
C LEU A 7 68.80 25.56 -47.10
N GLN A 8 67.86 26.03 -46.24
CA GLN A 8 67.23 27.39 -46.22
C GLN A 8 65.97 27.57 -47.08
N ALA A 9 64.96 27.99 -46.50
CA ALA A 9 64.38 29.04 -45.76
C ALA A 9 62.95 29.28 -46.21
N ALA A 10 62.06 29.43 -45.31
CA ALA A 10 61.12 30.54 -45.29
C ALA A 10 60.29 30.46 -44.00
N ALA A 11 60.77 31.13 -43.01
CA ALA A 11 59.92 31.71 -41.95
C ALA A 11 59.25 32.94 -42.58
N ALA A 12 58.01 33.09 -42.34
CA ALA A 12 57.17 34.28 -42.31
C ALA A 12 55.82 34.00 -42.97
N LEU A 13 54.87 33.88 -42.16
CA LEU A 13 53.51 34.46 -42.23
C LEU A 13 52.61 33.76 -41.20
N ALA A 14 52.95 34.01 -39.96
CA ALA A 14 52.04 33.80 -38.86
C ALA A 14 51.61 35.17 -38.36
N SER A 15 50.47 35.62 -38.77
CA SER A 15 49.69 36.65 -38.08
C SER A 15 48.46 36.99 -38.90
N LEU A 16 47.35 37.06 -38.23
CA LEU A 16 45.98 37.39 -38.62
C LEU A 16 45.07 36.17 -38.93
N SER A 17 44.50 35.62 -37.89
CA SER A 17 43.09 35.16 -37.85
C SER A 17 42.70 34.79 -36.42
N LEU A 18 42.82 35.73 -35.50
CA LEU A 18 42.12 35.73 -34.22
C LEU A 18 40.91 36.66 -34.39
N LEU A 19 39.82 36.13 -34.91
CA LEU A 19 38.47 36.71 -34.75
C LEU A 19 37.44 35.76 -35.41
N ALA A 20 36.40 35.46 -34.65
CA ALA A 20 35.20 34.74 -35.05
C ALA A 20 35.25 33.21 -34.95
N GLY A 21 35.05 32.74 -33.77
CA GLY A 21 34.71 31.37 -33.47
C GLY A 21 33.99 31.27 -32.13
N CYS A 22 32.98 32.12 -31.89
CA CYS A 22 31.90 31.72 -30.97
C CYS A 22 31.11 30.62 -31.67
N GLY A 23 31.72 29.46 -31.79
CA GLY A 23 31.02 28.24 -32.04
C GLY A 23 30.18 27.96 -30.81
N LEU A 24 28.88 28.12 -30.95
CA LEU A 24 27.92 27.36 -30.18
C LEU A 24 28.35 25.88 -30.27
N LEU A 25 29.06 25.41 -29.26
CA LEU A 25 29.05 24.02 -28.93
C LEU A 25 27.59 23.74 -28.59
N PRO A 26 26.91 22.83 -29.27
CA PRO A 26 25.70 22.25 -28.67
C PRO A 26 26.19 21.73 -27.33
N GLY A 27 25.65 22.25 -26.24
CA GLY A 27 25.76 21.60 -24.95
C GLY A 27 25.25 20.18 -25.18
N GLY A 28 26.16 19.24 -25.30
CA GLY A 28 25.80 17.88 -25.08
C GLY A 28 25.31 17.82 -23.62
N ASP A 29 24.01 17.79 -23.43
CA ASP A 29 23.48 17.09 -22.27
C ASP A 29 24.13 15.70 -22.35
N SER A 30 25.20 15.53 -21.62
CA SER A 30 25.61 14.19 -21.26
C SER A 30 24.43 13.65 -20.45
N ASP A 31 23.57 12.89 -21.10
CA ASP A 31 22.57 12.05 -20.43
C ASP A 31 23.34 11.14 -19.46
N VAL A 32 23.61 11.64 -18.27
CA VAL A 32 24.14 10.83 -17.18
C VAL A 32 22.98 9.91 -16.81
N GLU A 33 23.11 8.64 -17.20
CA GLU A 33 22.14 7.60 -16.91
C GLU A 33 21.76 7.67 -15.42
N GLN A 34 20.52 8.04 -15.13
CA GLN A 34 20.03 8.18 -13.76
C GLN A 34 19.65 6.82 -13.22
N LYS A 35 20.59 6.16 -12.57
CA LYS A 35 20.38 4.92 -11.84
C LYS A 35 20.14 5.21 -10.37
N LEU A 36 19.12 4.59 -9.80
CA LEU A 36 18.77 4.67 -8.37
C LEU A 36 18.76 3.29 -7.72
N SER A 37 19.04 3.25 -6.44
CA SER A 37 18.95 2.04 -5.62
C SER A 37 17.99 2.26 -4.47
N VAL A 38 16.95 1.42 -4.35
CA VAL A 38 15.91 1.53 -3.32
C VAL A 38 15.92 0.30 -2.44
N GLY A 39 15.99 0.51 -1.13
CA GLY A 39 15.92 -0.56 -0.13
C GLY A 39 14.49 -0.80 0.35
N THR A 40 14.13 -2.07 0.55
CA THR A 40 12.86 -2.48 1.17
C THR A 40 13.04 -3.77 1.97
N THR A 41 12.21 -3.97 3.00
CA THR A 41 12.13 -5.25 3.71
C THR A 41 11.06 -6.19 3.12
N SER A 42 10.39 -5.78 2.04
CA SER A 42 9.33 -6.53 1.38
C SER A 42 9.83 -7.18 0.09
N SER A 43 10.36 -8.39 0.19
CA SER A 43 10.73 -9.20 -0.99
C SER A 43 9.49 -9.81 -1.64
N PRO A 44 9.40 -9.88 -2.99
CA PRO A 44 8.32 -10.57 -3.67
C PRO A 44 8.22 -12.05 -3.26
N SER A 45 7.02 -12.49 -2.91
CA SER A 45 6.75 -13.92 -2.69
C SER A 45 6.58 -14.68 -4.01
N THR A 46 6.18 -13.97 -5.06
CA THR A 46 6.02 -14.46 -6.44
C THR A 46 6.14 -13.31 -7.43
N LEU A 47 6.52 -13.64 -8.67
CA LEU A 47 6.51 -12.70 -9.80
C LEU A 47 5.26 -12.86 -10.68
N ASP A 48 4.33 -13.73 -10.30
CA ASP A 48 3.10 -13.97 -11.05
C ASP A 48 1.91 -13.23 -10.42
N PRO A 49 1.27 -12.27 -11.13
CA PRO A 49 0.15 -11.51 -10.61
C PRO A 49 -1.02 -12.36 -10.09
N ALA A 50 -1.27 -13.54 -10.68
CA ALA A 50 -2.39 -14.39 -10.28
C ALA A 50 -2.25 -14.99 -8.85
N ALA A 51 -1.05 -14.91 -8.26
CA ALA A 51 -0.79 -15.35 -6.88
C ALA A 51 -0.20 -14.24 -6.01
N ALA A 52 0.02 -13.05 -6.58
CA ALA A 52 0.73 -11.97 -5.93
C ALA A 52 -0.09 -11.29 -4.86
N TRP A 53 0.55 -11.08 -3.73
CA TRP A 53 0.04 -10.34 -2.60
C TRP A 53 1.20 -9.65 -1.86
N ASP A 54 0.91 -8.72 -0.97
CA ASP A 54 1.91 -8.06 -0.12
C ASP A 54 3.10 -7.45 -0.90
N GLY A 55 4.34 -7.83 -0.53
CA GLY A 55 5.58 -7.29 -1.08
C GLY A 55 5.79 -7.50 -2.59
N SER A 56 5.06 -8.43 -3.20
CA SER A 56 5.12 -8.61 -4.66
C SER A 56 4.57 -7.40 -5.42
N TRP A 57 3.65 -6.65 -4.84
CA TRP A 57 3.05 -5.46 -5.45
C TRP A 57 4.06 -4.34 -5.72
N GLU A 58 5.13 -4.25 -4.90
CA GLU A 58 6.22 -3.28 -5.11
C GLU A 58 6.87 -3.43 -6.48
N LEU A 59 7.21 -4.66 -6.83
CA LEU A 59 7.80 -4.94 -8.13
C LEU A 59 6.75 -4.84 -9.24
N MET A 60 5.56 -5.40 -9.02
CA MET A 60 4.52 -5.50 -10.04
C MET A 60 4.04 -4.14 -10.54
N ARG A 61 3.86 -3.16 -9.65
CA ARG A 61 3.49 -1.79 -10.02
C ARG A 61 4.43 -1.18 -11.06
N ASN A 62 5.70 -1.56 -11.00
CA ASN A 62 6.74 -0.99 -11.84
C ASN A 62 6.99 -1.75 -13.15
N VAL A 63 6.68 -3.08 -13.21
CA VAL A 63 6.99 -3.90 -14.38
C VAL A 63 5.76 -4.36 -15.18
N PHE A 64 4.56 -4.19 -14.65
CA PHE A 64 3.30 -4.46 -15.35
C PHE A 64 2.46 -3.19 -15.47
N GLN A 65 1.50 -3.20 -16.37
CA GLN A 65 0.38 -2.28 -16.39
C GLN A 65 -0.89 -2.95 -15.88
N THR A 66 -1.76 -2.13 -15.34
CA THR A 66 -3.18 -2.40 -15.11
C THR A 66 -4.02 -1.57 -16.07
N LEU A 67 -5.31 -1.83 -16.23
CA LEU A 67 -6.18 -1.01 -17.10
C LEU A 67 -6.26 0.44 -16.60
N VAL A 68 -6.46 0.58 -15.30
CA VAL A 68 -6.48 1.85 -14.56
C VAL A 68 -5.51 1.73 -13.40
N SER A 69 -4.97 2.83 -12.92
CA SER A 69 -3.99 2.86 -11.82
C SER A 69 -4.18 4.13 -10.99
N PHE A 70 -3.37 4.34 -9.95
CA PHE A 70 -3.41 5.55 -9.15
C PHE A 70 -2.22 6.45 -9.52
N PRO A 71 -2.45 7.58 -10.22
CA PRO A 71 -1.40 8.57 -10.39
C PRO A 71 -1.02 9.20 -9.06
N THR A 72 0.15 9.80 -9.03
CA THR A 72 0.67 10.52 -7.88
C THR A 72 -0.35 11.51 -7.31
N GLY A 73 -0.65 11.38 -6.03
CA GLY A 73 -1.56 12.27 -5.30
C GLY A 73 -3.06 12.04 -5.59
N SER A 74 -3.44 11.08 -6.43
CA SER A 74 -4.83 10.71 -6.68
C SER A 74 -5.24 9.50 -5.83
N THR A 75 -6.40 9.59 -5.19
CA THR A 75 -7.07 8.44 -4.53
C THR A 75 -8.11 7.80 -5.43
N SER A 76 -8.31 8.32 -6.64
CA SER A 76 -9.23 7.78 -7.64
C SER A 76 -8.46 7.07 -8.75
N PRO A 77 -8.93 5.92 -9.23
CA PRO A 77 -8.31 5.23 -10.37
C PRO A 77 -8.42 6.07 -11.65
N GLU A 78 -7.31 6.19 -12.36
CA GLU A 78 -7.23 6.87 -13.66
C GLU A 78 -6.68 5.92 -14.74
N PRO A 79 -6.94 6.18 -16.04
CA PRO A 79 -6.51 5.32 -17.13
C PRO A 79 -4.98 5.13 -17.21
N ASP A 80 -4.52 3.86 -17.30
CA ASP A 80 -3.11 3.49 -17.56
C ASP A 80 -2.97 2.76 -18.91
N ALA A 81 -3.17 1.46 -18.99
CA ALA A 81 -3.26 0.75 -20.28
C ALA A 81 -4.53 1.11 -21.06
N ALA A 82 -5.60 1.46 -20.36
CA ALA A 82 -6.77 2.06 -20.98
C ALA A 82 -6.55 3.53 -21.33
N ASP A 83 -7.23 4.01 -22.36
CA ASP A 83 -7.39 5.42 -22.67
C ASP A 83 -8.58 6.04 -21.97
N ASN A 84 -9.63 5.25 -21.80
CA ASN A 84 -10.84 5.64 -21.09
C ASN A 84 -11.53 4.42 -20.47
N CYS A 85 -12.04 4.60 -19.24
CA CYS A 85 -12.87 3.62 -18.57
C CYS A 85 -14.05 4.29 -17.88
N ARG A 86 -15.25 3.66 -17.92
CA ARG A 86 -16.44 4.15 -17.23
C ARG A 86 -17.49 3.07 -17.03
N PHE A 87 -18.36 3.25 -16.07
CA PHE A 87 -19.61 2.51 -16.01
C PHE A 87 -20.52 2.93 -17.18
N THR A 88 -21.20 1.97 -17.79
CA THR A 88 -22.11 2.20 -18.94
C THR A 88 -23.57 2.21 -18.51
N ASP A 89 -23.84 1.90 -17.25
CA ASP A 89 -25.15 1.93 -16.62
C ASP A 89 -25.11 2.78 -15.33
N ASN A 90 -26.28 3.06 -14.78
CA ASN A 90 -26.45 3.83 -13.55
C ASN A 90 -26.55 2.96 -12.29
N THR A 91 -26.21 1.68 -12.39
CA THR A 91 -26.27 0.70 -11.29
C THR A 91 -24.92 0.08 -10.98
N SER A 92 -23.85 0.53 -11.65
CA SER A 92 -22.48 0.03 -11.50
C SER A 92 -22.35 -1.48 -11.72
N THR A 93 -23.02 -1.99 -12.78
CA THR A 93 -22.99 -3.42 -13.16
C THR A 93 -22.29 -3.71 -14.47
N ALA A 94 -21.93 -2.69 -15.26
CA ALA A 94 -21.17 -2.84 -16.50
C ALA A 94 -20.09 -1.77 -16.60
N TYR A 95 -18.81 -2.17 -16.48
CA TYR A 95 -17.67 -1.29 -16.58
C TYR A 95 -16.93 -1.51 -17.90
N ARG A 96 -16.82 -0.47 -18.72
CA ARG A 96 -16.25 -0.52 -20.07
C ARG A 96 -14.97 0.28 -20.13
N CYS A 97 -13.91 -0.34 -20.69
CA CYS A 97 -12.64 0.28 -20.96
C CYS A 97 -12.30 0.23 -22.45
N GLU A 98 -11.67 1.27 -22.95
CA GLU A 98 -11.04 1.36 -24.27
C GLU A 98 -9.54 1.42 -24.10
N LEU A 99 -8.78 0.55 -24.80
CA LEU A 99 -7.34 0.47 -24.68
C LEU A 99 -6.63 1.55 -25.48
N ARG A 100 -5.47 2.00 -25.01
CA ARG A 100 -4.57 2.83 -25.80
C ARG A 100 -4.09 2.09 -27.05
N ALA A 101 -3.86 2.83 -28.13
CA ALA A 101 -3.39 2.26 -29.38
C ALA A 101 -1.93 1.80 -29.29
N GLY A 102 -1.64 0.61 -29.84
CA GLY A 102 -0.29 0.09 -30.05
C GLY A 102 0.45 -0.28 -28.76
N LEU A 103 -0.27 -0.76 -27.76
CA LEU A 103 0.29 -1.37 -26.56
C LEU A 103 0.99 -2.70 -26.88
N LYS A 104 2.13 -2.95 -26.20
CA LYS A 104 2.89 -4.19 -26.33
C LYS A 104 3.41 -4.68 -24.99
N PHE A 105 3.55 -5.97 -24.88
CA PHE A 105 4.33 -6.60 -23.82
C PHE A 105 5.83 -6.59 -24.14
N SER A 106 6.67 -6.81 -23.15
CA SER A 106 8.13 -6.82 -23.27
C SER A 106 8.70 -7.86 -24.24
N ASN A 107 7.92 -8.88 -24.59
CA ASN A 107 8.29 -9.87 -25.62
C ASN A 107 7.84 -9.48 -27.03
N GLY A 108 7.26 -8.29 -27.21
CA GLY A 108 6.75 -7.79 -28.49
C GLY A 108 5.31 -8.17 -28.83
N ASP A 109 4.68 -9.05 -28.05
CA ASP A 109 3.28 -9.42 -28.23
C ASP A 109 2.37 -8.21 -28.05
N LYS A 110 1.26 -8.19 -28.81
CA LYS A 110 0.24 -7.14 -28.69
C LYS A 110 -0.49 -7.27 -27.36
N LEU A 111 -0.66 -6.16 -26.67
CA LEU A 111 -1.59 -6.04 -25.55
C LEU A 111 -2.91 -5.51 -26.08
N ASP A 112 -3.87 -6.39 -26.25
CA ASP A 112 -5.21 -6.12 -26.79
C ASP A 112 -6.31 -6.57 -25.82
N ALA A 113 -7.57 -6.41 -26.21
CA ALA A 113 -8.73 -6.76 -25.40
C ALA A 113 -8.74 -8.24 -24.99
N GLU A 114 -8.27 -9.15 -25.85
CA GLU A 114 -8.18 -10.57 -25.54
C GLU A 114 -7.09 -10.86 -24.49
N ALA A 115 -5.97 -10.15 -24.53
CA ALA A 115 -4.93 -10.27 -23.51
C ALA A 115 -5.42 -9.76 -22.13
N VAL A 116 -6.22 -8.70 -22.10
CA VAL A 116 -6.87 -8.22 -20.87
C VAL A 116 -7.83 -9.28 -20.34
N LYS A 117 -8.74 -9.78 -21.18
CA LYS A 117 -9.67 -10.84 -20.80
C LYS A 117 -8.92 -12.08 -20.29
N TYR A 118 -7.87 -12.48 -20.99
CA TYR A 118 -7.01 -13.60 -20.58
C TYR A 118 -6.44 -13.41 -19.18
N SER A 119 -5.90 -12.23 -18.89
CA SER A 119 -5.27 -11.91 -17.61
C SER A 119 -6.26 -12.07 -16.46
N ILE A 120 -7.45 -11.51 -16.59
CA ILE A 120 -8.49 -11.54 -15.55
C ILE A 120 -9.10 -12.95 -15.41
N ASP A 121 -9.42 -13.63 -16.52
CA ASP A 121 -9.96 -14.99 -16.49
C ASP A 121 -8.93 -15.98 -15.94
N ARG A 122 -7.64 -15.71 -16.13
CA ARG A 122 -6.54 -16.50 -15.57
C ARG A 122 -6.51 -16.46 -14.04
N ILE A 123 -6.68 -15.29 -13.43
CA ILE A 123 -6.77 -15.15 -11.96
C ILE A 123 -7.92 -16.00 -11.43
N ARG A 124 -9.08 -15.97 -12.08
CA ARG A 124 -10.26 -16.77 -11.71
C ARG A 124 -10.05 -18.27 -11.92
N THR A 125 -9.30 -18.66 -12.95
CA THR A 125 -9.02 -20.06 -13.27
C THR A 125 -8.05 -20.69 -12.27
N ILE A 126 -6.98 -19.99 -11.93
CA ILE A 126 -5.95 -20.46 -10.98
C ILE A 126 -6.50 -20.45 -9.56
N ALA A 127 -7.27 -19.41 -9.19
CA ALA A 127 -8.03 -19.28 -7.94
C ALA A 127 -7.19 -19.60 -6.67
N VAL A 128 -6.02 -18.97 -6.54
CA VAL A 128 -5.16 -19.15 -5.36
C VAL A 128 -5.94 -18.79 -4.09
N LYS A 129 -5.97 -19.71 -3.14
CA LYS A 129 -6.66 -19.50 -1.86
C LYS A 129 -5.99 -18.35 -1.08
N GLY A 130 -6.77 -17.34 -0.72
CA GLY A 130 -6.26 -16.13 -0.07
C GLY A 130 -5.52 -15.19 -1.01
N GLY A 131 -5.55 -15.45 -2.31
CA GLY A 131 -4.96 -14.63 -3.37
C GLY A 131 -5.96 -13.65 -4.01
N PRO A 132 -5.56 -13.04 -5.15
CA PRO A 132 -6.30 -11.95 -5.79
C PRO A 132 -7.72 -12.27 -6.24
N VAL A 133 -8.04 -13.55 -6.46
CA VAL A 133 -9.37 -14.00 -6.91
C VAL A 133 -10.50 -13.51 -6.00
N GLY A 134 -10.23 -13.32 -4.70
CA GLY A 134 -11.22 -12.79 -3.74
C GLY A 134 -11.73 -11.39 -4.09
N MET A 135 -10.92 -10.57 -4.74
CA MET A 135 -11.27 -9.22 -5.16
C MET A 135 -12.24 -9.20 -6.36
N LEU A 136 -12.33 -10.28 -7.11
CA LEU A 136 -13.19 -10.44 -8.29
C LEU A 136 -14.57 -11.03 -7.95
N GLY A 137 -15.01 -10.98 -6.70
CA GLY A 137 -16.26 -11.60 -6.25
C GLY A 137 -17.54 -11.02 -6.84
N SER A 138 -17.50 -9.82 -7.41
CA SER A 138 -18.60 -9.21 -8.15
C SER A 138 -18.56 -9.51 -9.65
N LEU A 139 -17.41 -9.97 -10.21
CA LEU A 139 -17.25 -10.18 -11.64
C LEU A 139 -17.99 -11.43 -12.13
N ASP A 140 -18.93 -11.24 -13.05
CA ASP A 140 -19.58 -12.34 -13.77
C ASP A 140 -18.73 -12.82 -14.96
N ARG A 141 -18.49 -11.93 -15.93
CA ARG A 141 -17.71 -12.24 -17.15
C ARG A 141 -17.01 -11.02 -17.71
N VAL A 142 -16.00 -11.28 -18.53
CA VAL A 142 -15.31 -10.27 -19.35
C VAL A 142 -15.70 -10.50 -20.82
N GLU A 143 -16.20 -9.45 -21.47
CA GLU A 143 -16.53 -9.41 -22.89
C GLU A 143 -15.53 -8.53 -23.63
N THR A 144 -15.16 -8.91 -24.85
CA THR A 144 -14.30 -8.12 -25.74
C THR A 144 -15.08 -7.67 -26.96
N LYS A 145 -14.80 -6.48 -27.48
CA LYS A 145 -15.35 -5.95 -28.73
C LYS A 145 -14.23 -5.37 -29.58
N GLY A 146 -13.88 -6.07 -30.66
CA GLY A 146 -12.68 -5.76 -31.43
C GLY A 146 -11.42 -5.98 -30.59
N ASP A 147 -10.37 -5.29 -30.98
CA ASP A 147 -9.05 -5.44 -30.36
C ASP A 147 -8.81 -4.51 -29.15
N ASP A 148 -9.65 -3.50 -28.97
CA ASP A 148 -9.43 -2.38 -28.07
C ASP A 148 -10.48 -2.15 -26.99
N VAL A 149 -11.62 -2.86 -27.03
CA VAL A 149 -12.71 -2.67 -26.07
C VAL A 149 -12.89 -3.87 -25.17
N VAL A 150 -12.90 -3.63 -23.86
CA VAL A 150 -13.20 -4.63 -22.83
C VAL A 150 -14.39 -4.16 -22.00
N ILE A 151 -15.34 -5.06 -21.73
CA ILE A 151 -16.49 -4.80 -20.88
C ILE A 151 -16.53 -5.84 -19.77
N PHE A 152 -16.49 -5.37 -18.53
CA PHE A 152 -16.66 -6.18 -17.33
C PHE A 152 -18.13 -6.17 -16.94
N HIS A 153 -18.78 -7.34 -16.97
CA HIS A 153 -20.13 -7.53 -16.47
C HIS A 153 -20.07 -8.00 -15.03
N LEU A 154 -20.76 -7.31 -14.15
CA LEU A 154 -20.79 -7.61 -12.72
C LEU A 154 -22.14 -8.28 -12.37
N SER A 155 -22.10 -9.32 -11.54
CA SER A 155 -23.27 -10.06 -11.06
C SER A 155 -24.12 -9.26 -10.06
N LYS A 156 -23.56 -8.20 -9.51
CA LYS A 156 -24.19 -7.26 -8.58
C LYS A 156 -23.51 -5.89 -8.69
N PRO A 157 -24.19 -4.81 -8.29
CA PRO A 157 -23.59 -3.48 -8.25
C PRO A 157 -22.27 -3.45 -7.49
N ASP A 158 -21.21 -2.88 -8.09
CA ASP A 158 -19.91 -2.73 -7.46
C ASP A 158 -19.15 -1.51 -8.01
N ALA A 159 -19.44 -0.36 -7.46
CA ALA A 159 -18.75 0.90 -7.80
C ALA A 159 -17.27 0.92 -7.34
N THR A 160 -16.84 -0.07 -6.54
CA THR A 160 -15.43 -0.21 -6.15
C THR A 160 -14.61 -1.02 -7.16
N PHE A 161 -15.25 -1.62 -8.16
CA PHE A 161 -14.58 -2.46 -9.16
C PHE A 161 -13.44 -1.75 -9.91
N PRO A 162 -13.52 -0.44 -10.28
CA PRO A 162 -12.37 0.29 -10.83
C PRO A 162 -11.15 0.31 -9.91
N PHE A 163 -11.37 0.42 -8.60
CA PHE A 163 -10.28 0.37 -7.61
C PHE A 163 -9.62 -1.01 -7.54
N VAL A 164 -10.41 -2.07 -7.66
CA VAL A 164 -9.88 -3.44 -7.78
C VAL A 164 -9.00 -3.56 -9.01
N LEU A 165 -9.47 -3.06 -10.18
CA LEU A 165 -8.70 -3.09 -11.43
C LEU A 165 -7.41 -2.26 -11.37
N ALA A 166 -7.32 -1.28 -10.46
CA ALA A 166 -6.12 -0.47 -10.24
C ALA A 166 -5.07 -1.15 -9.35
N THR A 167 -5.40 -2.27 -8.72
CA THR A 167 -4.45 -3.00 -7.87
C THR A 167 -3.40 -3.72 -8.72
N PRO A 168 -2.13 -3.82 -8.26
CA PRO A 168 -1.11 -4.60 -8.96
C PRO A 168 -1.47 -6.07 -9.15
N ALA A 169 -2.41 -6.59 -8.35
CA ALA A 169 -2.95 -7.93 -8.51
C ALA A 169 -3.69 -8.13 -9.86
N MET A 170 -4.22 -7.06 -10.45
CA MET A 170 -4.91 -7.08 -11.75
C MET A 170 -3.98 -6.73 -12.92
N SER A 171 -2.68 -6.96 -12.75
CA SER A 171 -1.67 -6.76 -13.80
C SER A 171 -1.96 -7.56 -15.05
N LEU A 172 -1.74 -6.93 -16.20
CA LEU A 172 -1.94 -7.53 -17.52
C LEU A 172 -0.72 -8.35 -17.90
N VAL A 173 -0.93 -9.59 -18.34
CA VAL A 173 0.13 -10.55 -18.67
C VAL A 173 0.03 -11.03 -20.12
N ALA A 174 1.18 -11.30 -20.76
CA ALA A 174 1.24 -11.82 -22.12
C ALA A 174 0.73 -13.27 -22.17
N PRO A 175 -0.34 -13.59 -22.93
CA PRO A 175 -0.90 -14.93 -23.01
C PRO A 175 0.09 -16.01 -23.48
N SER A 176 1.06 -15.65 -24.29
CA SER A 176 2.12 -16.55 -24.77
C SER A 176 3.12 -16.94 -23.69
N ALA A 177 3.31 -16.10 -22.67
CA ALA A 177 4.32 -16.27 -21.62
C ALA A 177 3.73 -16.80 -20.30
N TYR A 178 2.44 -16.70 -20.09
CA TYR A 178 1.77 -17.11 -18.84
C TYR A 178 0.72 -18.17 -19.13
N SER A 179 0.87 -19.36 -18.58
CA SER A 179 -0.10 -20.46 -18.69
C SER A 179 -1.43 -20.10 -18.05
N LYS A 180 -2.56 -20.45 -18.69
CA LYS A 180 -3.91 -20.14 -18.23
C LYS A 180 -4.24 -20.69 -16.84
N ASN A 181 -3.69 -21.83 -16.48
CA ASN A 181 -4.06 -22.61 -15.29
C ASN A 181 -2.88 -22.93 -14.37
N LYS A 182 -1.72 -22.27 -14.56
CA LYS A 182 -0.51 -22.55 -13.80
C LYS A 182 0.23 -21.27 -13.46
N ILE A 183 0.69 -21.16 -12.23
CA ILE A 183 1.56 -20.07 -11.80
C ILE A 183 2.90 -20.17 -12.52
N ARG A 184 3.43 -19.04 -12.95
CA ARG A 184 4.76 -18.90 -13.52
C ARG A 184 5.78 -18.69 -12.38
N ASP A 185 6.80 -19.52 -12.34
CA ASP A 185 7.81 -19.55 -11.28
C ASP A 185 9.26 -19.60 -11.80
N ASP A 186 9.48 -19.18 -13.04
CA ASP A 186 10.78 -19.19 -13.72
C ASP A 186 11.66 -17.95 -13.41
N GLY A 187 11.25 -17.09 -12.49
CA GLY A 187 11.95 -15.87 -12.14
C GLY A 187 11.90 -14.76 -13.19
N LYS A 188 11.05 -14.88 -14.22
CA LYS A 188 10.93 -13.93 -15.33
C LYS A 188 9.59 -13.21 -15.32
N VAL A 189 9.60 -11.99 -15.83
CA VAL A 189 8.42 -11.15 -16.06
C VAL A 189 8.28 -10.86 -17.56
N THR A 190 7.04 -10.94 -18.05
CA THR A 190 6.66 -10.46 -19.39
C THR A 190 5.49 -9.52 -19.20
N GLY A 191 5.80 -8.29 -18.86
CA GLY A 191 4.83 -7.22 -18.57
C GLY A 191 4.88 -6.10 -19.62
N SER A 192 4.14 -5.04 -19.38
CA SER A 192 4.08 -3.83 -20.22
C SER A 192 4.29 -2.55 -19.41
N GLY A 193 4.79 -2.65 -18.18
CA GLY A 193 4.94 -1.55 -17.25
C GLY A 193 6.00 -0.52 -17.65
N PRO A 194 6.16 0.55 -16.86
CA PRO A 194 7.14 1.60 -17.10
C PRO A 194 8.58 1.11 -17.12
N TYR A 195 8.86 -0.02 -16.47
CA TYR A 195 10.16 -0.69 -16.49
C TYR A 195 10.06 -2.14 -16.95
N LEU A 196 11.19 -2.65 -17.46
CA LEU A 196 11.44 -4.08 -17.71
C LEU A 196 12.22 -4.64 -16.52
N LEU A 197 11.94 -5.88 -16.13
CA LEU A 197 12.78 -6.63 -15.19
C LEU A 197 13.97 -7.21 -15.95
N ASP A 198 15.15 -6.63 -15.76
CA ASP A 198 16.40 -7.05 -16.40
C ASP A 198 17.04 -8.23 -15.66
N ALA A 199 17.10 -8.15 -14.33
CA ALA A 199 17.60 -9.22 -13.47
C ALA A 199 16.76 -9.37 -12.20
N TYR A 200 16.69 -10.60 -11.69
CA TYR A 200 16.02 -10.93 -10.43
C TYR A 200 16.81 -12.00 -9.67
N GLU A 201 17.22 -11.66 -8.46
CA GLU A 201 17.80 -12.57 -7.49
C GLU A 201 16.87 -12.64 -6.26
N GLN A 202 16.24 -13.78 -6.07
CA GLN A 202 15.21 -13.95 -5.05
C GLN A 202 15.73 -13.63 -3.64
N GLY A 203 15.08 -12.66 -2.98
CA GLY A 203 15.43 -12.23 -1.62
C GLY A 203 16.69 -11.37 -1.54
N ASP A 204 17.29 -11.01 -2.66
CA ASP A 204 18.47 -10.13 -2.74
C ASP A 204 18.15 -8.84 -3.50
N ARG A 205 17.86 -8.92 -4.80
CA ARG A 205 17.59 -7.73 -5.61
C ARG A 205 16.74 -7.97 -6.85
N SER A 206 16.16 -6.88 -7.36
CA SER A 206 15.58 -6.76 -8.69
C SER A 206 16.22 -5.59 -9.43
N GLU A 207 16.61 -5.78 -10.69
CA GLU A 207 17.15 -4.72 -11.53
C GLU A 207 16.11 -4.33 -12.59
N LEU A 208 15.74 -3.06 -12.59
CA LEU A 208 14.72 -2.49 -13.47
C LEU A 208 15.38 -1.51 -14.44
N VAL A 209 15.05 -1.63 -15.72
CA VAL A 209 15.47 -0.70 -16.76
C VAL A 209 14.26 -0.09 -17.45
N ARG A 210 14.40 1.14 -17.94
CA ARG A 210 13.31 1.85 -18.62
C ARG A 210 12.73 1.04 -19.78
N ASN A 211 11.40 0.88 -19.81
CA ASN A 211 10.72 0.24 -20.93
C ASN A 211 10.49 1.25 -22.06
N PRO A 212 11.15 1.13 -23.24
CA PRO A 212 10.99 2.08 -24.33
C PRO A 212 9.59 2.02 -24.98
N ASP A 213 8.90 0.89 -24.89
CA ASP A 213 7.58 0.68 -25.49
C ASP A 213 6.41 1.03 -24.57
N TYR A 214 6.69 1.47 -23.32
CA TYR A 214 5.64 1.83 -22.37
C TYR A 214 4.79 3.01 -22.87
N LYS A 215 3.48 2.83 -22.80
CA LYS A 215 2.46 3.84 -23.12
C LYS A 215 1.44 3.90 -22.00
N GLY A 216 1.64 4.78 -21.04
CA GLY A 216 0.76 4.99 -19.90
C GLY A 216 0.97 6.37 -19.30
N PHE A 217 0.52 6.59 -18.08
CA PHE A 217 0.60 7.89 -17.40
C PHE A 217 1.94 8.14 -16.71
N ALA A 218 2.77 7.11 -16.47
CA ALA A 218 4.01 7.25 -15.71
C ALA A 218 5.07 8.06 -16.49
N ASP A 219 5.39 9.24 -15.98
CA ASP A 219 6.51 10.07 -16.46
C ASP A 219 7.79 9.67 -15.72
N ARG A 220 8.64 8.90 -16.39
CA ARG A 220 9.82 8.28 -15.78
C ARG A 220 10.96 9.28 -15.63
N LYS A 221 11.26 9.64 -14.39
CA LYS A 221 12.29 10.63 -14.02
C LYS A 221 13.69 10.04 -13.87
N ASN A 222 13.80 8.71 -13.96
CA ASN A 222 15.07 7.97 -13.92
C ASN A 222 15.09 6.88 -14.99
N ASP A 223 16.27 6.31 -15.27
CA ASP A 223 16.48 5.34 -16.35
C ASP A 223 16.51 3.90 -15.87
N ALA A 224 16.94 3.69 -14.62
CA ALA A 224 17.03 2.38 -14.02
C ALA A 224 16.88 2.44 -12.50
N VAL A 225 16.36 1.37 -11.91
CA VAL A 225 16.22 1.23 -10.46
C VAL A 225 16.65 -0.17 -10.03
N THR A 226 17.53 -0.25 -9.06
CA THR A 226 17.82 -1.50 -8.33
C THR A 226 17.01 -1.52 -7.05
N ILE A 227 16.12 -2.49 -6.88
CA ILE A 227 15.41 -2.73 -5.61
C ILE A 227 16.23 -3.76 -4.83
N ARG A 228 16.71 -3.40 -3.64
CA ARG A 228 17.45 -4.30 -2.74
C ARG A 228 16.55 -4.76 -1.60
N TYR A 229 16.55 -6.06 -1.34
CA TYR A 229 15.71 -6.70 -0.33
C TYR A 229 16.52 -6.96 0.95
N PHE A 230 16.08 -6.39 2.05
CA PHE A 230 16.71 -6.54 3.35
C PHE A 230 15.84 -7.41 4.26
N LYS A 231 16.47 -8.21 5.10
CA LYS A 231 15.75 -9.03 6.10
C LYS A 231 15.30 -8.20 7.31
N GLU A 232 16.04 -7.15 7.62
CA GLU A 232 15.85 -6.33 8.82
C GLU A 232 16.03 -4.85 8.51
N SER A 233 15.24 -4.00 9.16
CA SER A 233 15.27 -2.54 9.02
C SER A 233 16.64 -1.94 9.35
N GLY A 234 17.30 -2.42 10.40
CA GLY A 234 18.59 -1.89 10.83
C GLY A 234 19.70 -2.04 9.78
N SER A 235 19.72 -3.17 9.04
CA SER A 235 20.68 -3.37 7.93
C SER A 235 20.36 -2.46 6.74
N MET A 236 19.06 -2.24 6.45
CA MET A 236 18.60 -1.34 5.42
C MET A 236 18.97 0.12 5.72
N VAL A 237 18.72 0.59 6.93
CA VAL A 237 19.10 1.95 7.39
C VAL A 237 20.62 2.12 7.39
N SER A 238 21.39 1.07 7.76
CA SER A 238 22.85 1.11 7.66
C SER A 238 23.33 1.26 6.22
N ALA A 239 22.69 0.58 5.27
CA ALA A 239 23.01 0.71 3.84
C ALA A 239 22.70 2.13 3.31
N LEU A 240 21.58 2.74 3.74
CA LEU A 240 21.25 4.12 3.40
C LEU A 240 22.31 5.10 3.91
N ARG A 241 22.71 4.99 5.18
CA ARG A 241 23.77 5.84 5.77
C ARG A 241 25.14 5.72 5.11
N LYS A 242 25.40 4.59 4.46
CA LYS A 242 26.65 4.34 3.71
C LYS A 242 26.55 4.69 2.23
N ASN A 243 25.43 5.26 1.79
CA ASN A 243 25.14 5.52 0.39
C ASN A 243 25.21 4.25 -0.51
N GLU A 244 24.92 3.07 0.07
CA GLU A 244 24.79 1.80 -0.65
C GLU A 244 23.40 1.67 -1.31
N ILE A 245 22.42 2.43 -0.82
CA ILE A 245 21.10 2.66 -1.40
C ILE A 245 20.76 4.15 -1.33
N ASP A 246 19.98 4.63 -2.28
CA ASP A 246 19.61 6.04 -2.42
C ASP A 246 18.36 6.40 -1.63
N ALA A 247 17.43 5.46 -1.49
CA ALA A 247 16.17 5.66 -0.77
C ALA A 247 15.67 4.36 -0.15
N THR A 248 14.79 4.49 0.85
CA THR A 248 14.05 3.38 1.45
C THR A 248 12.72 3.86 2.04
N TYR A 249 11.75 2.99 2.17
CA TYR A 249 10.46 3.35 2.77
C TYR A 249 9.80 2.21 3.56
N ARG A 250 9.59 1.06 2.96
CA ARG A 250 8.93 -0.06 3.64
C ARG A 250 9.92 -0.77 4.58
N GLY A 251 9.47 -0.98 5.81
CA GLY A 251 10.29 -1.56 6.86
C GLY A 251 10.94 -0.54 7.80
N LEU A 252 10.75 0.77 7.58
CA LEU A 252 11.09 1.78 8.58
C LEU A 252 10.08 1.70 9.73
N GLY A 253 10.51 1.21 10.88
CA GLY A 253 9.74 1.22 12.11
C GLY A 253 9.84 2.54 12.85
N ALA A 254 9.04 2.72 13.92
CA ALA A 254 9.05 3.93 14.73
C ALA A 254 10.45 4.25 15.28
N GLU A 255 11.19 3.24 15.72
CA GLU A 255 12.53 3.42 16.27
C GLU A 255 13.53 3.92 15.22
N GLU A 256 13.50 3.33 14.01
CA GLU A 256 14.39 3.73 12.92
C GLU A 256 14.10 5.16 12.47
N VAL A 257 12.83 5.53 12.28
CA VAL A 257 12.44 6.89 11.88
C VAL A 257 12.92 7.90 12.91
N VAL A 258 12.60 7.68 14.18
CA VAL A 258 12.99 8.59 15.27
C VAL A 258 14.51 8.69 15.39
N ASN A 259 15.26 7.57 15.25
CA ASN A 259 16.71 7.60 15.27
C ASN A 259 17.32 8.37 14.08
N LEU A 260 16.68 8.34 12.93
CA LEU A 260 17.10 9.14 11.78
C LEU A 260 16.82 10.63 12.00
N GLU A 261 15.69 10.98 12.61
CA GLU A 261 15.30 12.37 12.90
C GLU A 261 16.08 12.98 14.07
N ASP A 262 16.29 12.24 15.17
CA ASP A 262 16.97 12.73 16.37
C ASP A 262 18.48 12.96 16.15
N ASN A 263 19.11 12.21 15.23
CA ASN A 263 20.54 12.30 14.94
C ASN A 263 20.84 13.10 13.66
N LYS A 264 20.27 14.27 13.52
CA LYS A 264 20.40 15.13 12.31
C LYS A 264 21.85 15.44 11.92
N GLU A 265 22.75 15.64 12.89
CA GLU A 265 24.17 15.90 12.59
C GLU A 265 24.84 14.69 11.91
N ALA A 266 24.55 13.48 12.39
CA ALA A 266 25.07 12.25 11.80
C ALA A 266 24.36 11.81 10.52
N ASN A 267 23.20 12.37 10.23
CA ASN A 267 22.36 12.10 9.06
C ASN A 267 22.12 13.37 8.24
N SER A 268 23.09 14.31 8.23
CA SER A 268 22.96 15.61 7.56
C SER A 268 22.77 15.52 6.04
N ASP A 269 23.18 14.41 5.46
CA ASP A 269 23.07 14.06 4.05
C ASP A 269 21.82 13.21 3.72
N LEU A 270 20.94 13.02 4.71
CA LEU A 270 19.66 12.29 4.56
C LEU A 270 18.47 13.22 4.77
N GLN A 271 17.40 12.94 4.06
CA GLN A 271 16.10 13.54 4.25
C GLN A 271 15.06 12.48 4.61
N ILE A 272 14.08 12.85 5.43
CA ILE A 272 12.93 12.02 5.77
C ILE A 272 11.69 12.76 5.31
N VAL A 273 10.92 12.10 4.47
CA VAL A 273 9.64 12.61 3.97
C VAL A 273 8.53 11.82 4.63
N GLU A 274 7.69 12.52 5.38
CA GLU A 274 6.48 11.95 5.99
C GLU A 274 5.31 12.07 5.01
N THR A 275 4.53 11.00 4.87
CA THR A 275 3.28 10.98 4.12
C THR A 275 2.17 10.33 4.94
N VAL A 276 0.92 10.60 4.58
CA VAL A 276 -0.24 10.03 5.26
C VAL A 276 -0.33 8.54 4.94
N GLY A 277 -0.30 7.70 5.97
CA GLY A 277 -0.57 6.28 5.84
C GLY A 277 -2.07 5.97 5.98
N ALA A 278 -2.49 4.86 5.40
CA ALA A 278 -3.85 4.37 5.52
C ALA A 278 -3.95 3.02 6.24
N ASP A 279 -2.84 2.50 6.75
CA ASP A 279 -2.85 1.31 7.58
C ASP A 279 -3.38 1.64 8.98
N ILE A 280 -4.25 0.78 9.49
CA ILE A 280 -4.90 0.98 10.79
C ILE A 280 -4.64 -0.17 11.74
N ARG A 281 -4.68 0.14 13.05
CA ARG A 281 -4.66 -0.87 14.12
C ARG A 281 -5.89 -0.73 14.99
N PHE A 282 -6.41 -1.88 15.39
CA PHE A 282 -7.64 -1.94 16.17
C PHE A 282 -7.69 -3.22 17.01
N LEU A 283 -8.46 -3.20 18.10
CA LEU A 283 -8.81 -4.38 18.85
C LEU A 283 -10.09 -5.02 18.30
N VAL A 284 -10.13 -6.34 18.31
CA VAL A 284 -11.30 -7.16 17.98
C VAL A 284 -11.76 -7.87 19.24
N PHE A 285 -13.06 -7.78 19.54
CA PHE A 285 -13.69 -8.44 20.68
C PHE A 285 -14.50 -9.65 20.21
N ASN A 286 -14.24 -10.81 20.82
CA ASN A 286 -14.98 -12.04 20.55
C ASN A 286 -16.37 -12.00 21.20
N PRO A 287 -17.46 -12.11 20.43
CA PRO A 287 -18.82 -12.07 20.98
C PRO A 287 -19.17 -13.32 21.82
N GLU A 288 -18.47 -14.44 21.61
CA GLU A 288 -18.70 -15.70 22.31
C GLU A 288 -17.99 -15.77 23.68
N ASP A 289 -17.03 -14.86 23.92
CA ASP A 289 -16.36 -14.78 25.22
C ASP A 289 -17.25 -14.07 26.25
N PRO A 290 -17.43 -14.60 27.48
CA PRO A 290 -18.33 -14.01 28.47
C PRO A 290 -18.04 -12.55 28.84
N ALA A 291 -16.75 -12.15 28.85
CA ALA A 291 -16.34 -10.78 29.17
C ALA A 291 -16.31 -9.91 27.91
N ALA A 292 -15.59 -10.32 26.86
CA ALA A 292 -15.47 -9.57 25.62
C ALA A 292 -16.80 -9.46 24.86
N GLY A 293 -17.69 -10.46 25.00
CA GLY A 293 -19.03 -10.46 24.41
C GLY A 293 -19.98 -9.45 25.08
N ASN A 294 -19.67 -8.98 26.30
CA ASN A 294 -20.53 -8.03 27.03
C ASN A 294 -20.32 -6.59 26.48
N PRO A 295 -21.35 -5.93 25.93
CA PRO A 295 -21.24 -4.57 25.41
C PRO A 295 -20.76 -3.55 26.44
N ALA A 296 -21.13 -3.69 27.73
CA ALA A 296 -20.70 -2.75 28.77
C ALA A 296 -19.18 -2.83 28.99
N VAL A 297 -18.61 -4.05 28.95
CA VAL A 297 -17.16 -4.27 29.06
C VAL A 297 -16.42 -3.61 27.89
N ARG A 298 -16.88 -3.82 26.66
CA ARG A 298 -16.28 -3.21 25.47
C ARG A 298 -16.34 -1.68 25.52
N ARG A 299 -17.50 -1.12 25.88
CA ARG A 299 -17.70 0.34 26.03
C ARG A 299 -16.84 0.93 27.14
N ALA A 300 -16.66 0.22 28.25
CA ALA A 300 -15.78 0.66 29.34
C ALA A 300 -14.30 0.67 28.89
N ILE A 301 -13.85 -0.32 28.11
CA ILE A 301 -12.52 -0.33 27.51
C ILE A 301 -12.35 0.86 26.54
N ALA A 302 -13.34 1.09 25.66
CA ALA A 302 -13.32 2.21 24.73
C ALA A 302 -13.24 3.58 25.44
N GLN A 303 -13.88 3.70 26.62
CA GLN A 303 -13.85 4.90 27.46
C GLN A 303 -12.50 5.12 28.18
N LEU A 304 -11.71 4.06 28.36
CA LEU A 304 -10.44 4.11 29.11
C LEU A 304 -9.20 4.21 28.24
N VAL A 305 -9.27 3.74 26.99
CA VAL A 305 -8.10 3.74 26.10
C VAL A 305 -7.73 5.16 25.71
N ASP A 306 -6.57 5.58 26.18
CA ASP A 306 -5.91 6.84 25.82
C ASP A 306 -5.04 6.63 24.58
N ARG A 307 -5.59 6.98 23.43
CA ARG A 307 -4.91 6.82 22.12
C ARG A 307 -3.75 7.78 21.96
N ASP A 308 -3.87 9.00 22.49
CA ASP A 308 -2.81 9.99 22.42
C ASP A 308 -1.60 9.56 23.23
N ALA A 309 -1.82 9.08 24.46
CA ALA A 309 -0.75 8.51 25.29
C ALA A 309 -0.14 7.24 24.65
N LEU A 310 -0.95 6.40 24.01
CA LEU A 310 -0.49 5.21 23.30
C LEU A 310 0.47 5.60 22.16
N VAL A 311 0.05 6.51 21.30
CA VAL A 311 0.84 6.99 20.17
C VAL A 311 2.11 7.70 20.64
N ALA A 312 2.00 8.61 21.60
CA ALA A 312 3.15 9.34 22.10
C ALA A 312 4.22 8.44 22.73
N LYS A 313 3.82 7.46 23.54
CA LYS A 313 4.76 6.61 24.28
C LYS A 313 5.34 5.47 23.45
N VAL A 314 4.53 4.88 22.57
CA VAL A 314 4.93 3.67 21.83
C VAL A 314 5.44 4.01 20.46
N TYR A 315 4.76 4.91 19.75
CA TYR A 315 5.04 5.25 18.36
C TYR A 315 5.83 6.56 18.20
N ARG A 316 6.00 7.34 19.28
CA ARG A 316 6.83 8.54 19.31
C ARG A 316 6.53 9.53 18.17
N GLY A 317 5.25 9.62 17.77
CA GLY A 317 4.78 10.50 16.68
C GLY A 317 4.76 9.87 15.29
N THR A 318 5.21 8.61 15.12
CA THR A 318 5.16 7.89 13.82
C THR A 318 3.80 7.27 13.50
N ALA A 319 2.82 7.49 14.35
CA ALA A 319 1.43 7.13 14.15
C ALA A 319 0.53 8.26 14.65
N GLU A 320 -0.75 8.21 14.30
CA GLU A 320 -1.76 9.15 14.77
C GLU A 320 -2.92 8.43 15.45
N PRO A 321 -3.53 9.01 16.51
CA PRO A 321 -4.74 8.46 17.12
C PRO A 321 -5.86 8.31 16.09
N LEU A 322 -6.55 7.17 16.13
CA LEU A 322 -7.66 6.88 15.21
C LEU A 322 -8.96 6.65 15.97
N TYR A 323 -9.99 7.42 15.60
CA TYR A 323 -11.30 7.41 16.25
C TYR A 323 -12.42 6.91 15.33
N SER A 324 -12.07 6.25 14.22
CA SER A 324 -12.98 5.58 13.31
C SER A 324 -12.29 4.40 12.62
N MET A 325 -13.06 3.49 12.01
CA MET A 325 -12.47 2.42 11.20
C MET A 325 -11.94 2.92 9.85
N VAL A 326 -12.47 4.03 9.34
CA VAL A 326 -11.99 4.68 8.12
C VAL A 326 -10.90 5.69 8.51
N PRO A 327 -9.65 5.55 8.03
CA PRO A 327 -8.55 6.43 8.41
C PRO A 327 -8.66 7.82 7.79
N LYS A 328 -7.92 8.79 8.35
CA LYS A 328 -7.72 10.11 7.74
C LYS A 328 -7.12 9.94 6.33
N GLY A 329 -7.50 10.83 5.43
CA GLY A 329 -7.10 10.77 4.03
C GLY A 329 -8.02 9.91 3.14
N ILE A 330 -8.92 9.13 3.73
CA ILE A 330 -9.97 8.38 3.03
C ILE A 330 -11.32 9.10 3.20
N ALA A 331 -12.12 9.12 2.14
CA ALA A 331 -13.46 9.72 2.17
C ALA A 331 -14.31 9.10 3.30
N ALA A 332 -15.23 9.88 3.85
CA ALA A 332 -16.08 9.48 4.98
C ALA A 332 -15.32 9.14 6.29
N HIS A 333 -14.07 9.58 6.46
CA HIS A 333 -13.43 9.55 7.78
C HIS A 333 -14.27 10.33 8.80
N THR A 334 -14.41 9.79 10.01
CA THR A 334 -15.14 10.43 11.12
C THR A 334 -14.33 10.38 12.41
N THR A 335 -14.83 11.06 13.45
CA THR A 335 -14.31 10.98 14.81
C THR A 335 -15.30 10.28 15.75
N SER A 336 -16.14 9.40 15.23
CA SER A 336 -17.33 8.84 15.92
C SER A 336 -17.01 8.21 17.29
N PHE A 337 -15.84 7.58 17.45
CA PHE A 337 -15.42 7.05 18.76
C PHE A 337 -15.08 8.17 19.74
N PHE A 338 -14.44 9.27 19.29
CA PHE A 338 -14.19 10.43 20.14
C PHE A 338 -15.49 11.16 20.49
N ASP A 339 -16.37 11.35 19.53
CA ASP A 339 -17.66 12.00 19.73
C ASP A 339 -18.53 11.25 20.75
N THR A 340 -18.43 9.92 20.81
CA THR A 340 -19.19 9.07 21.71
C THR A 340 -18.55 8.96 23.10
N PHE A 341 -17.23 8.78 23.18
CA PHE A 341 -16.54 8.48 24.45
C PHE A 341 -15.78 9.68 25.01
N GLY A 342 -15.27 10.58 24.14
CA GLY A 342 -14.42 11.71 24.53
C GLY A 342 -13.06 11.25 25.07
N ASP A 343 -12.48 12.09 25.92
CA ASP A 343 -11.24 11.77 26.63
C ASP A 343 -11.42 10.61 27.61
N PRO A 344 -10.34 9.88 27.96
CA PRO A 344 -10.38 8.79 28.92
C PRO A 344 -10.96 9.22 30.26
N ASP A 345 -12.00 8.53 30.71
CA ASP A 345 -12.71 8.86 31.98
C ASP A 345 -13.03 7.59 32.77
N ARG A 346 -12.27 7.37 33.85
CA ARG A 346 -12.46 6.23 34.76
C ARG A 346 -13.86 6.21 35.37
N LYS A 347 -14.40 7.38 35.75
CA LYS A 347 -15.73 7.44 36.41
C LYS A 347 -16.85 7.10 35.42
N LYS A 348 -16.74 7.50 34.16
CA LYS A 348 -17.69 7.09 33.12
C LYS A 348 -17.61 5.57 32.90
N ALA A 349 -16.41 5.01 32.77
CA ALA A 349 -16.20 3.57 32.58
C ALA A 349 -16.79 2.75 33.76
N GLU A 350 -16.55 3.19 34.99
CA GLU A 350 -17.10 2.58 36.22
C GLU A 350 -18.64 2.60 36.23
N ARG A 351 -19.25 3.74 35.86
CA ARG A 351 -20.72 3.84 35.72
C ARG A 351 -21.28 2.89 34.67
N ILE A 352 -20.60 2.72 33.53
CA ILE A 352 -21.00 1.80 32.46
C ILE A 352 -21.02 0.36 32.99
N LEU A 353 -19.99 -0.07 33.72
CA LEU A 353 -19.87 -1.41 34.28
C LEU A 353 -20.89 -1.63 35.40
N THR A 354 -21.01 -0.69 36.34
CA THR A 354 -21.96 -0.78 37.47
C THR A 354 -23.39 -0.85 36.99
N LYS A 355 -23.77 -0.09 35.96
CA LYS A 355 -25.12 -0.17 35.35
C LYS A 355 -25.42 -1.54 34.75
N ALA A 356 -24.38 -2.26 34.32
CA ALA A 356 -24.49 -3.63 33.83
C ALA A 356 -24.38 -4.71 34.95
N GLY A 357 -24.32 -4.30 36.23
CA GLY A 357 -24.17 -5.20 37.35
C GLY A 357 -22.75 -5.72 37.58
N ILE A 358 -21.75 -5.11 36.95
CA ILE A 358 -20.33 -5.50 37.04
C ILE A 358 -19.66 -4.57 38.07
N THR A 359 -19.35 -5.10 39.26
CA THR A 359 -18.74 -4.34 40.36
C THR A 359 -17.33 -4.80 40.70
N GLU A 360 -16.93 -5.96 40.23
CA GLU A 360 -15.58 -6.49 40.40
C GLU A 360 -14.72 -6.25 39.17
N PRO A 361 -13.38 -6.13 39.32
CA PRO A 361 -12.47 -5.96 38.20
C PRO A 361 -12.58 -7.10 37.18
N VAL A 362 -12.82 -6.78 35.93
CA VAL A 362 -12.98 -7.73 34.83
C VAL A 362 -11.64 -8.32 34.43
N ALA A 363 -11.49 -9.64 34.53
CA ALA A 363 -10.30 -10.35 34.07
C ALA A 363 -10.42 -10.69 32.59
N MET A 364 -9.41 -10.32 31.77
CA MET A 364 -9.40 -10.55 30.34
C MET A 364 -8.01 -10.95 29.84
N THR A 365 -7.97 -11.68 28.72
CA THR A 365 -6.72 -12.00 28.01
C THR A 365 -6.70 -11.28 26.68
N PHE A 366 -5.66 -10.47 26.47
CA PHE A 366 -5.40 -9.79 25.20
C PHE A 366 -4.31 -10.53 24.44
N TRP A 367 -4.57 -10.79 23.16
CA TRP A 367 -3.68 -11.53 22.28
C TRP A 367 -3.12 -10.64 21.17
N PHE A 368 -1.84 -10.85 20.83
CA PHE A 368 -1.19 -10.17 19.71
C PHE A 368 -0.22 -11.09 18.97
N THR A 369 0.14 -10.70 17.74
CA THR A 369 1.15 -11.40 16.95
C THR A 369 2.53 -10.80 17.18
N THR A 370 3.59 -11.61 17.06
CA THR A 370 4.97 -11.18 17.34
C THR A 370 5.77 -10.78 16.09
N ASP A 371 5.29 -11.12 14.89
CA ASP A 371 6.08 -11.09 13.65
C ASP A 371 5.33 -10.50 12.43
N ARG A 372 4.25 -9.73 12.66
CA ARG A 372 3.46 -9.15 11.55
C ARG A 372 3.46 -7.63 11.52
N TYR A 373 3.37 -6.98 12.68
CA TYR A 373 3.10 -5.54 12.78
C TYR A 373 4.26 -4.72 13.36
N GLY A 374 5.46 -5.31 13.39
CA GLY A 374 6.68 -4.65 13.86
C GLY A 374 6.94 -4.78 15.36
N SER A 375 8.10 -4.28 15.77
CA SER A 375 8.64 -4.36 17.13
C SER A 375 7.80 -3.63 18.18
N SER A 376 7.07 -2.59 17.77
CA SER A 376 6.20 -1.78 18.64
C SER A 376 4.94 -2.51 19.13
N THR A 377 4.60 -3.67 18.54
CA THR A 377 3.36 -4.41 18.90
C THR A 377 3.33 -4.85 20.36
N ALA A 378 4.42 -5.41 20.89
CA ALA A 378 4.46 -5.82 22.30
C ALA A 378 4.41 -4.63 23.27
N PRO A 379 5.18 -3.53 23.07
CA PRO A 379 5.02 -2.27 23.80
C PRO A 379 3.60 -1.69 23.75
N GLU A 380 2.91 -1.74 22.60
CA GLU A 380 1.52 -1.30 22.44
C GLU A 380 0.59 -2.05 23.42
N PHE A 381 0.66 -3.37 23.43
CA PHE A 381 -0.15 -4.18 24.33
C PHE A 381 0.23 -4.01 25.79
N ALA A 382 1.50 -3.76 26.10
CA ALA A 382 1.94 -3.43 27.46
C ALA A 382 1.36 -2.08 27.92
N GLU A 383 1.31 -1.07 27.06
CA GLU A 383 0.70 0.23 27.39
C GLU A 383 -0.82 0.11 27.53
N LEU A 384 -1.53 -0.61 26.65
CA LEU A 384 -2.96 -0.90 26.78
C LEU A 384 -3.28 -1.58 28.13
N LYS A 385 -2.51 -2.61 28.50
CA LYS A 385 -2.61 -3.26 29.80
C LYS A 385 -2.42 -2.27 30.94
N ARG A 386 -1.38 -1.46 30.91
CA ARG A 386 -1.09 -0.45 31.93
C ARG A 386 -2.24 0.54 32.11
N GLN A 387 -2.81 1.05 31.00
CA GLN A 387 -3.94 1.98 31.06
C GLN A 387 -5.19 1.35 31.69
N LEU A 388 -5.55 0.16 31.25
CA LEU A 388 -6.74 -0.54 31.74
C LEU A 388 -6.60 -0.93 33.22
N GLU A 389 -5.45 -1.46 33.65
CA GLU A 389 -5.20 -1.85 35.03
C GLU A 389 -5.06 -0.64 35.97
N ALA A 390 -4.53 0.49 35.50
CA ALA A 390 -4.45 1.72 36.26
C ALA A 390 -5.84 2.27 36.65
N SER A 391 -6.90 1.91 35.92
CA SER A 391 -8.28 2.23 36.28
C SER A 391 -8.77 1.47 37.51
N GLY A 392 -8.19 0.31 37.85
CA GLY A 392 -8.66 -0.64 38.84
C GLY A 392 -9.89 -1.45 38.42
N LEU A 393 -10.41 -1.22 37.18
CA LEU A 393 -11.62 -1.87 36.66
C LEU A 393 -11.31 -3.15 35.86
N PHE A 394 -10.04 -3.38 35.52
CA PHE A 394 -9.62 -4.51 34.70
C PHE A 394 -8.37 -5.19 35.26
N ARG A 395 -8.22 -6.48 34.93
CA ARG A 395 -7.00 -7.29 35.10
C ARG A 395 -6.68 -7.94 33.79
N ILE A 396 -5.57 -7.53 33.14
CA ILE A 396 -5.23 -7.94 31.78
C ILE A 396 -4.06 -8.91 31.76
N THR A 397 -4.28 -10.07 31.15
CA THR A 397 -3.22 -11.04 30.83
C THR A 397 -2.84 -10.85 29.35
N LEU A 398 -1.56 -10.69 29.06
CA LEU A 398 -1.05 -10.61 27.69
C LEU A 398 -0.57 -11.98 27.22
N LYS A 399 -0.93 -12.35 25.98
CA LYS A 399 -0.45 -13.55 25.30
C LYS A 399 -0.15 -13.23 23.83
N SER A 400 0.85 -13.91 23.28
CA SER A 400 1.25 -13.71 21.89
C SER A 400 1.52 -15.02 21.16
N LYS A 401 1.49 -14.96 19.83
CA LYS A 401 1.83 -16.07 18.92
C LYS A 401 2.43 -15.49 17.63
N PRO A 402 3.30 -16.24 16.92
CA PRO A 402 3.65 -15.91 15.55
C PRO A 402 2.41 -15.89 14.65
N TRP A 403 2.45 -15.06 13.59
CA TRP A 403 1.29 -14.73 12.74
C TRP A 403 0.51 -15.97 12.26
N LYS A 404 1.21 -16.97 11.73
CA LYS A 404 0.54 -18.20 11.24
C LYS A 404 -0.35 -18.85 12.29
N THR A 405 0.20 -19.09 13.49
CA THR A 405 -0.53 -19.71 14.60
C THR A 405 -1.56 -18.75 15.20
N PHE A 406 -1.25 -17.46 15.18
CA PHE A 406 -2.17 -16.42 15.65
C PHE A 406 -3.42 -16.36 14.75
N GLN A 407 -3.21 -16.42 13.42
CA GLN A 407 -4.31 -16.44 12.45
C GLN A 407 -5.21 -17.67 12.60
N GLU A 408 -4.65 -18.84 12.81
CA GLU A 408 -5.42 -20.06 13.10
C GLU A 408 -6.27 -19.90 14.37
N GLY A 409 -5.73 -19.27 15.40
CA GLY A 409 -6.40 -19.08 16.68
C GLY A 409 -7.60 -18.12 16.58
N PHE A 410 -7.44 -16.95 15.96
CA PHE A 410 -8.57 -16.02 15.85
C PHE A 410 -9.65 -16.54 14.87
N THR A 411 -9.27 -17.23 13.80
CA THR A 411 -10.23 -17.85 12.86
C THR A 411 -11.09 -18.91 13.55
N LYS A 412 -10.56 -19.57 14.59
CA LYS A 412 -11.29 -20.54 15.42
C LYS A 412 -12.00 -19.91 16.63
N GLY A 413 -12.00 -18.57 16.75
CA GLY A 413 -12.64 -17.87 17.87
C GLY A 413 -11.99 -18.12 19.24
N GLN A 414 -10.68 -18.46 19.26
CA GLN A 414 -10.01 -18.86 20.52
C GLN A 414 -9.58 -17.68 21.40
N TYR A 415 -9.61 -16.45 20.87
CA TYR A 415 -9.10 -15.28 21.56
C TYR A 415 -10.24 -14.38 22.04
N PRO A 416 -10.31 -14.06 23.35
CA PRO A 416 -11.30 -13.11 23.88
C PRO A 416 -11.17 -11.72 23.27
N VAL A 417 -9.94 -11.17 23.27
CA VAL A 417 -9.59 -9.89 22.65
C VAL A 417 -8.26 -10.05 21.93
N PHE A 418 -8.17 -9.50 20.74
CA PHE A 418 -6.92 -9.54 19.97
C PHE A 418 -6.71 -8.32 19.09
N GLY A 419 -5.44 -7.98 18.87
CA GLY A 419 -5.06 -6.89 17.98
C GLY A 419 -4.99 -7.32 16.53
N ARG A 420 -5.52 -6.47 15.65
CA ARG A 420 -5.44 -6.62 14.21
C ARG A 420 -4.95 -5.32 13.56
N GLY A 421 -4.29 -5.49 12.44
CA GLY A 421 -4.04 -4.41 11.50
C GLY A 421 -4.78 -4.64 10.20
N TRP A 422 -5.03 -3.56 9.49
CA TRP A 422 -5.51 -3.56 8.13
C TRP A 422 -4.63 -2.67 7.26
N PHE A 423 -4.15 -3.23 6.17
CA PHE A 423 -3.48 -2.52 5.10
C PHE A 423 -4.49 -2.46 3.96
N PRO A 424 -4.86 -1.29 3.47
CA PRO A 424 -5.92 -1.18 2.46
C PRO A 424 -5.48 -1.80 1.13
N ASP A 425 -6.40 -2.55 0.51
CA ASP A 425 -6.21 -3.01 -0.85
C ASP A 425 -6.39 -1.85 -1.84
N PHE A 426 -7.25 -0.89 -1.47
CA PHE A 426 -7.50 0.33 -2.24
C PHE A 426 -8.10 1.44 -1.35
N PRO A 427 -7.95 2.73 -1.75
CA PRO A 427 -8.29 3.88 -0.92
C PRO A 427 -9.79 4.27 -1.00
N ASP A 428 -10.68 3.35 -0.65
CA ASP A 428 -12.13 3.59 -0.58
C ASP A 428 -12.67 3.18 0.80
N PRO A 429 -13.63 3.91 1.39
CA PRO A 429 -14.21 3.55 2.69
C PRO A 429 -14.84 2.15 2.72
N ASP A 430 -15.29 1.60 1.60
CA ASP A 430 -15.77 0.21 1.50
C ASP A 430 -14.70 -0.78 1.98
N ASN A 431 -13.42 -0.54 1.68
CA ASN A 431 -12.30 -1.39 2.08
C ASN A 431 -12.01 -1.37 3.59
N PHE A 432 -12.55 -0.40 4.31
CA PHE A 432 -12.41 -0.27 5.77
C PHE A 432 -13.66 -0.67 6.55
N ILE A 433 -14.75 -0.98 5.88
CA ILE A 433 -16.01 -1.41 6.52
C ILE A 433 -16.41 -2.82 6.05
N ALA A 434 -16.52 -3.05 4.75
CA ALA A 434 -17.06 -4.28 4.19
C ALA A 434 -16.28 -5.56 4.60
N PRO A 435 -14.94 -5.59 4.67
CA PRO A 435 -14.20 -6.78 5.07
C PRO A 435 -14.50 -7.23 6.51
N PHE A 436 -14.92 -6.31 7.38
CA PHE A 436 -15.10 -6.57 8.81
C PHE A 436 -16.52 -6.98 9.18
N VAL A 437 -17.51 -6.70 8.32
CA VAL A 437 -18.92 -6.97 8.58
C VAL A 437 -19.45 -8.09 7.70
N GLY A 438 -20.44 -8.81 8.16
CA GLY A 438 -21.04 -9.92 7.42
C GLY A 438 -20.71 -11.28 8.01
N LYS A 439 -21.11 -12.33 7.30
CA LYS A 439 -20.89 -13.73 7.71
C LYS A 439 -19.43 -14.15 7.55
N ASP A 440 -18.74 -13.63 6.54
CA ASP A 440 -17.38 -13.99 6.15
C ASP A 440 -16.38 -12.88 6.56
N SER A 441 -16.56 -12.30 7.76
CA SER A 441 -15.68 -11.26 8.28
C SER A 441 -14.23 -11.74 8.37
N VAL A 442 -13.29 -10.89 7.89
CA VAL A 442 -11.84 -11.15 7.98
C VAL A 442 -11.31 -11.27 9.42
N THR A 443 -12.13 -10.96 10.41
CA THR A 443 -11.80 -11.19 11.83
C THR A 443 -11.94 -12.65 12.24
N GLY A 444 -12.40 -13.52 11.35
CA GLY A 444 -12.62 -14.95 11.59
C GLY A 444 -13.93 -15.27 12.31
N MET A 445 -14.71 -14.25 12.69
CA MET A 445 -15.98 -14.41 13.39
C MET A 445 -17.06 -13.60 12.67
N PRO A 446 -18.28 -14.14 12.48
CA PRO A 446 -19.38 -13.41 11.89
C PRO A 446 -19.67 -12.10 12.64
N TYR A 447 -19.83 -11.02 11.90
CA TYR A 447 -20.22 -9.72 12.43
C TYR A 447 -21.33 -9.12 11.56
N VAL A 448 -22.54 -9.66 11.69
CA VAL A 448 -23.69 -9.25 10.90
C VAL A 448 -24.38 -8.05 11.54
N LYS A 449 -24.41 -6.95 10.82
CA LYS A 449 -25.23 -5.76 11.10
C LYS A 449 -26.13 -5.52 9.88
N ASN A 450 -27.40 -5.88 10.00
CA ASN A 450 -28.32 -5.90 8.86
C ASN A 450 -28.39 -4.58 8.11
N GLU A 451 -28.41 -3.44 8.81
CA GLU A 451 -28.42 -2.12 8.19
C GLU A 451 -27.16 -1.91 7.34
N ILE A 452 -25.97 -2.27 7.86
CA ILE A 452 -24.72 -2.13 7.11
C ILE A 452 -24.70 -3.10 5.91
N THR A 453 -24.96 -4.39 6.17
CA THR A 453 -24.75 -5.46 5.18
C THR A 453 -25.81 -5.51 4.09
N ASN A 454 -27.06 -5.16 4.42
CA ASN A 454 -28.21 -5.33 3.53
C ASN A 454 -28.70 -4.00 2.91
N GLU A 455 -28.29 -2.86 3.48
CA GLU A 455 -28.75 -1.55 3.01
C GLU A 455 -27.59 -0.63 2.64
N LEU A 456 -26.75 -0.22 3.60
CA LEU A 456 -25.74 0.82 3.40
C LEU A 456 -24.67 0.42 2.38
N LEU A 457 -24.04 -0.76 2.51
CA LEU A 457 -23.05 -1.26 1.57
C LEU A 457 -23.64 -1.52 0.17
N PRO A 458 -24.79 -2.20 0.01
CA PRO A 458 -25.41 -2.36 -1.31
C PRO A 458 -25.81 -1.04 -1.97
N GLN A 459 -26.25 -0.03 -1.20
CA GLN A 459 -26.55 1.30 -1.73
C GLN A 459 -25.29 2.02 -2.19
N SER A 460 -24.24 2.02 -1.36
CA SER A 460 -22.95 2.67 -1.71
C SER A 460 -22.33 2.08 -2.97
N ARG A 461 -22.51 0.78 -3.20
CA ARG A 461 -21.94 0.07 -4.36
C ARG A 461 -22.68 0.29 -5.68
N LYS A 462 -23.87 0.90 -5.65
CA LYS A 462 -24.59 1.34 -6.86
C LYS A 462 -24.09 2.69 -7.37
N GLU A 463 -23.54 3.51 -6.50
CA GLU A 463 -23.16 4.89 -6.78
C GLU A 463 -21.69 4.96 -7.21
N SER A 464 -21.47 5.33 -8.46
CA SER A 464 -20.13 5.45 -9.04
C SER A 464 -19.37 6.70 -8.54
N ASP A 465 -20.09 7.77 -8.17
CA ASP A 465 -19.50 8.91 -7.47
C ASP A 465 -19.23 8.54 -6.01
N ARG A 466 -17.97 8.20 -5.71
CA ARG A 466 -17.58 7.79 -4.36
C ARG A 466 -17.63 8.93 -3.33
N GLY A 467 -17.64 10.17 -3.75
CA GLY A 467 -17.88 11.33 -2.87
C GLY A 467 -19.32 11.40 -2.37
N ALA A 468 -20.29 10.96 -3.20
CA ALA A 468 -21.70 10.99 -2.86
C ALA A 468 -22.14 9.96 -1.81
N VAL A 469 -21.31 8.94 -1.52
CA VAL A 469 -21.63 7.85 -0.59
C VAL A 469 -21.14 8.05 0.84
N SER A 470 -20.60 9.22 1.17
CA SER A 470 -20.03 9.48 2.51
C SER A 470 -21.02 9.21 3.64
N LYS A 471 -22.29 9.61 3.47
CA LYS A 471 -23.34 9.42 4.49
C LYS A 471 -23.59 7.95 4.84
N GLN A 472 -23.53 7.04 3.86
CA GLN A 472 -23.68 5.61 4.09
C GLN A 472 -22.56 5.07 4.98
N PHE A 473 -21.32 5.51 4.75
CA PHE A 473 -20.17 5.08 5.53
C PHE A 473 -20.07 5.78 6.88
N GLU A 474 -20.47 7.04 7.00
CA GLU A 474 -20.63 7.73 8.28
C GLU A 474 -21.64 6.97 9.17
N ARG A 475 -22.83 6.64 8.62
CA ARG A 475 -23.83 5.85 9.33
C ARG A 475 -23.35 4.46 9.71
N ALA A 476 -22.62 3.78 8.84
CA ALA A 476 -22.03 2.48 9.17
C ALA A 476 -21.06 2.58 10.37
N GLN A 477 -20.24 3.62 10.44
CA GLN A 477 -19.31 3.87 11.53
C GLN A 477 -20.04 4.16 12.86
N GLU A 478 -21.15 4.92 12.85
CA GLU A 478 -22.00 5.11 14.05
C GLU A 478 -22.49 3.76 14.61
N ILE A 479 -22.96 2.85 13.73
CA ILE A 479 -23.39 1.50 14.15
C ILE A 479 -22.24 0.70 14.75
N LEU A 480 -21.03 0.82 14.20
CA LEU A 480 -19.84 0.14 14.74
C LEU A 480 -19.44 0.69 16.11
N VAL A 481 -19.55 2.00 16.32
CA VAL A 481 -19.26 2.67 17.60
C VAL A 481 -20.24 2.21 18.70
N ASP A 482 -21.52 2.05 18.38
CA ASP A 482 -22.52 1.60 19.35
C ASP A 482 -22.21 0.22 19.92
N ASP A 483 -21.67 -0.67 19.09
CA ASP A 483 -21.39 -2.05 19.44
C ASP A 483 -19.97 -2.27 20.01
N VAL A 484 -19.00 -1.46 19.58
CA VAL A 484 -17.57 -1.58 19.96
C VAL A 484 -17.02 -3.00 19.77
N ARG A 485 -17.45 -3.72 18.73
CA ARG A 485 -16.85 -5.02 18.37
C ARG A 485 -15.45 -4.85 17.77
N LEU A 486 -15.23 -3.71 17.16
CA LEU A 486 -13.95 -3.23 16.62
C LEU A 486 -13.63 -1.91 17.32
N LEU A 487 -12.45 -1.80 17.92
CA LEU A 487 -12.01 -0.58 18.59
C LEU A 487 -10.77 -0.05 17.88
N PRO A 488 -10.88 0.98 17.02
CA PRO A 488 -9.73 1.60 16.37
C PRO A 488 -8.82 2.24 17.41
N LEU A 489 -7.52 2.10 17.21
CA LEU A 489 -6.48 2.62 18.09
C LEU A 489 -5.69 3.74 17.44
N TRP A 490 -5.08 3.47 16.27
CA TRP A 490 -4.22 4.41 15.57
C TRP A 490 -4.11 4.06 14.08
N GLN A 491 -3.70 5.04 13.29
CA GLN A 491 -3.26 4.87 11.91
C GLN A 491 -1.78 5.20 11.78
N GLY A 492 -1.08 4.44 10.92
CA GLY A 492 0.32 4.66 10.63
C GLY A 492 0.56 5.89 9.77
N LYS A 493 1.74 6.47 9.91
CA LYS A 493 2.31 7.37 8.92
C LYS A 493 3.29 6.60 8.06
N LEU A 494 3.48 7.02 6.83
CA LEU A 494 4.47 6.45 5.92
C LEU A 494 5.67 7.37 5.82
N TYR A 495 6.85 6.79 5.74
CA TYR A 495 8.11 7.51 5.66
C TYR A 495 8.93 7.03 4.47
N VAL A 496 9.47 7.98 3.72
CA VAL A 496 10.53 7.72 2.76
C VAL A 496 11.79 8.37 3.31
N ALA A 497 12.82 7.59 3.56
CA ALA A 497 14.14 8.11 3.90
C ALA A 497 15.04 8.02 2.66
N ALA A 498 15.73 9.10 2.32
CA ALA A 498 16.53 9.18 1.10
C ALA A 498 17.74 10.10 1.29
N GLY A 499 18.72 10.00 0.43
CA GLY A 499 19.80 10.99 0.33
C GLY A 499 19.25 12.39 0.03
N GLU A 500 19.91 13.44 0.50
CA GLU A 500 19.47 14.82 0.23
C GLU A 500 19.45 15.16 -1.27
N ASP A 501 20.27 14.49 -2.06
CA ASP A 501 20.33 14.62 -3.52
C ASP A 501 19.19 13.90 -4.24
N ILE A 502 18.37 13.13 -3.56
CA ILE A 502 17.23 12.40 -4.14
C ILE A 502 15.96 13.25 -4.03
N GLY A 503 15.24 13.40 -5.13
CA GLY A 503 13.93 14.05 -5.19
C GLY A 503 12.81 13.06 -5.46
N GLY A 504 11.56 13.52 -5.29
CA GLY A 504 10.35 12.77 -5.62
C GLY A 504 9.82 11.84 -4.53
N GLY A 505 10.52 11.72 -3.39
CA GLY A 505 10.09 10.84 -2.29
C GLY A 505 8.69 11.17 -1.75
N GLU A 506 8.32 12.45 -1.74
CA GLU A 506 7.01 12.95 -1.30
C GLU A 506 5.84 12.52 -2.21
N ARG A 507 6.17 12.05 -3.41
CA ARG A 507 5.21 11.68 -4.46
C ARG A 507 5.28 10.21 -4.84
N ALA A 508 6.32 9.51 -4.40
CA ALA A 508 6.62 8.17 -4.87
C ALA A 508 5.66 7.09 -4.36
N LEU A 509 4.95 7.31 -3.25
CA LEU A 509 4.01 6.32 -2.71
C LEU A 509 2.61 6.54 -3.25
N ASP A 510 2.02 5.50 -3.84
CA ASP A 510 0.61 5.49 -4.22
C ASP A 510 -0.31 5.26 -3.00
N PRO A 511 -1.63 5.46 -3.13
CA PRO A 511 -2.57 5.26 -2.02
C PRO A 511 -2.65 3.83 -1.49
N GLN A 512 -2.08 2.85 -2.19
CA GLN A 512 -1.93 1.46 -1.76
C GLN A 512 -0.61 1.22 -1.02
N THR A 513 0.14 2.30 -0.76
CA THR A 513 1.47 2.27 -0.12
C THR A 513 2.55 1.58 -0.94
N VAL A 514 2.39 1.53 -2.26
CA VAL A 514 3.33 0.93 -3.21
C VAL A 514 4.17 2.01 -3.86
N MET A 515 5.47 1.80 -3.95
CA MET A 515 6.37 2.81 -4.50
C MET A 515 6.34 2.83 -6.03
N GLN A 516 6.02 3.99 -6.56
CA GLN A 516 6.12 4.35 -7.97
C GLN A 516 7.56 4.80 -8.24
N MET A 517 8.43 3.87 -8.60
CA MET A 517 9.88 4.11 -8.75
C MET A 517 10.20 5.21 -9.76
N TRP A 518 9.31 5.46 -10.71
CA TRP A 518 9.47 6.50 -11.73
C TRP A 518 9.39 7.94 -11.20
N GLU A 519 8.88 8.14 -9.99
CA GLU A 519 8.82 9.47 -9.36
C GLU A 519 10.16 9.90 -8.77
N LEU A 520 11.04 8.96 -8.43
CA LEU A 520 12.32 9.25 -7.83
C LEU A 520 13.32 9.77 -8.89
N TYR A 521 14.13 10.73 -8.52
CA TYR A 521 15.18 11.27 -9.38
C TYR A 521 16.36 11.82 -8.56
N ARG A 522 17.52 11.88 -9.18
CA ARG A 522 18.68 12.56 -8.59
C ARG A 522 18.62 14.04 -8.97
N LYS A 523 18.65 14.91 -7.95
CA LYS A 523 18.66 16.37 -8.14
C LYS A 523 19.93 16.79 -8.86
N ALA A 524 19.84 17.79 -9.75
CA ALA A 524 21.02 18.35 -10.38
C ALA A 524 21.92 19.00 -9.31
N SER A 525 23.20 18.67 -9.31
CA SER A 525 24.19 19.37 -8.49
C SER A 525 24.42 20.76 -9.11
N TRP A 526 24.14 21.81 -8.36
CA TRP A 526 24.45 23.20 -8.75
C TRP A 526 25.86 23.57 -8.35
#